data_2f246d972d6bcc1e1df1b11d09a0c1a7
#
_entry.id   2f246d972d6bcc1e1df1b11d09a0c1a7
#
_cell.length_a   1.000
_cell.length_b   1.000
_cell.length_c   1.000
_cell.angle_alpha   90.00
_cell.angle_beta   90.00
_cell.angle_gamma   90.00
#
_symmetry.space_group_name_H-M   'P 1'
#
loop_
_entity.id
_entity.type
_entity.pdbx_description
1 polymer ?
#
loop_
_entity_poly.entity_id
_entity_poly.type
_entity_poly.pdbx_seq_one_letter_code
_entity_poly.pdbx_strand_id
1 'polypeptide(L)'
;MTSDTAQPGAKRPTRTFWYGFLAIYSFVLAIITAIPQFYYVLFALHLVTIGPQANPLGEVWYWYILSGDNSYQHVDPGILAGAIEDAFLLGPLYFATGVGLWQGRRWVYPVGLITGAMIFYAIIGFFLGDIFAGLNTVTNGVSYWASNLPYLIYPILLLATLLMGRQQLSAKG
;
A
#
# COMPACT_ATOMS: atom_id res chain seq x y z
N MET A 1 10.22 8.26 -49.56
CA MET A 1 10.00 9.35 -48.58
C MET A 1 8.51 9.39 -48.29
N THR A 2 8.07 8.63 -47.27
CA THR A 2 6.68 8.62 -46.80
C THR A 2 6.63 9.58 -45.61
N SER A 3 5.93 10.69 -45.83
CA SER A 3 5.67 11.70 -44.82
C SER A 3 4.78 11.11 -43.73
N ASP A 4 5.36 10.97 -42.56
CA ASP A 4 4.68 10.61 -41.32
C ASP A 4 3.79 11.80 -40.90
N THR A 5 2.56 11.84 -41.41
CA THR A 5 1.55 12.80 -40.96
C THR A 5 1.11 12.37 -39.56
N ALA A 6 1.77 12.94 -38.57
CA ALA A 6 1.31 12.86 -37.19
C ALA A 6 -0.15 13.35 -37.14
N GLN A 7 -1.09 12.44 -36.81
CA GLN A 7 -2.49 12.79 -36.58
C GLN A 7 -2.58 13.77 -35.38
N PRO A 8 -2.92 15.06 -35.63
CA PRO A 8 -3.16 15.99 -34.54
C PRO A 8 -4.54 15.70 -33.95
N GLY A 9 -4.62 15.23 -32.74
CA GLY A 9 -5.89 15.23 -32.04
C GLY A 9 -6.34 13.96 -31.34
N ALA A 10 -5.48 12.99 -31.05
CA ALA A 10 -5.83 11.94 -30.09
C ALA A 10 -6.03 12.60 -28.72
N LYS A 11 -7.28 12.97 -28.40
CA LYS A 11 -7.66 13.45 -27.08
C LYS A 11 -7.16 12.43 -26.06
N ARG A 12 -6.22 12.84 -25.20
CA ARG A 12 -5.81 12.03 -24.05
C ARG A 12 -7.08 11.62 -23.33
N PRO A 13 -7.26 10.31 -22.99
CA PRO A 13 -8.44 9.89 -22.26
C PRO A 13 -8.55 10.78 -21.03
N THR A 14 -9.71 11.43 -20.88
CA THR A 14 -10.01 12.26 -19.69
C THR A 14 -9.72 11.38 -18.48
N ARG A 15 -8.76 11.80 -17.66
CA ARG A 15 -8.46 11.15 -16.39
C ARG A 15 -9.76 10.99 -15.66
N THR A 16 -10.24 9.75 -15.48
CA THR A 16 -11.39 9.55 -14.63
C THR A 16 -10.98 9.96 -13.21
N PHE A 17 -11.88 10.60 -12.48
CA PHE A 17 -11.72 10.96 -11.07
C PHE A 17 -11.03 9.82 -10.27
N TRP A 18 -11.43 8.57 -10.55
CA TRP A 18 -10.91 7.36 -9.89
C TRP A 18 -9.42 7.15 -10.07
N TYR A 19 -8.86 7.39 -11.26
CA TYR A 19 -7.40 7.26 -11.47
C TYR A 19 -6.61 8.28 -10.65
N GLY A 20 -7.11 9.54 -10.58
CA GLY A 20 -6.51 10.58 -9.75
C GLY A 20 -6.59 10.24 -8.26
N PHE A 21 -7.76 9.82 -7.80
CA PHE A 21 -7.98 9.39 -6.42
C PHE A 21 -7.06 8.23 -6.04
N LEU A 22 -7.03 7.15 -6.83
CA LEU A 22 -6.17 6.00 -6.57
C LEU A 22 -4.69 6.33 -6.64
N ALA A 23 -4.27 7.27 -7.51
CA ALA A 23 -2.88 7.72 -7.54
C ALA A 23 -2.48 8.39 -6.23
N ILE A 24 -3.31 9.32 -5.73
CA ILE A 24 -3.07 9.98 -4.44
C ILE A 24 -3.07 8.95 -3.31
N TYR A 25 -4.05 8.05 -3.31
CA TYR A 25 -4.13 6.99 -2.31
C TYR A 25 -2.88 6.11 -2.31
N SER A 26 -2.38 5.73 -3.51
CA SER A 26 -1.13 4.98 -3.66
C SER A 26 0.07 5.72 -3.05
N PHE A 27 0.20 7.04 -3.29
CA PHE A 27 1.30 7.82 -2.70
C PHE A 27 1.20 7.91 -1.18
N VAL A 28 0.00 8.10 -0.65
CA VAL A 28 -0.22 8.11 0.81
C VAL A 28 0.19 6.76 1.40
N LEU A 29 -0.32 5.65 0.82
CA LEU A 29 0.04 4.31 1.29
C LEU A 29 1.53 4.01 1.13
N ALA A 30 2.18 4.46 0.05
CA ALA A 30 3.63 4.30 -0.12
C ALA A 30 4.40 4.91 1.06
N ILE A 31 4.02 6.12 1.49
CA ILE A 31 4.68 6.83 2.59
C ILE A 31 4.41 6.14 3.92
N ILE A 32 3.12 5.88 4.24
CA ILE A 32 2.74 5.32 5.55
C ILE A 32 3.07 3.83 5.69
N THR A 33 3.37 3.14 4.58
CA THR A 33 3.89 1.76 4.60
C THR A 33 5.40 1.76 4.67
N ALA A 34 6.09 2.40 3.72
CA ALA A 34 7.55 2.30 3.63
C ALA A 34 8.26 2.92 4.84
N ILE A 35 7.87 4.13 5.27
CA ILE A 35 8.61 4.86 6.31
C ILE A 35 8.44 4.22 7.68
N PRO A 36 7.22 3.98 8.20
CA PRO A 36 7.06 3.33 9.50
C PRO A 36 7.64 1.92 9.53
N GLN A 37 7.42 1.12 8.49
CA GLN A 37 7.93 -0.25 8.49
C GLN A 37 9.46 -0.30 8.39
N PHE A 38 10.08 0.60 7.61
CA PHE A 38 11.53 0.75 7.64
C PHE A 38 12.06 1.13 9.02
N TYR A 39 11.36 2.04 9.72
CA TYR A 39 11.72 2.38 11.10
C TYR A 39 11.63 1.18 12.04
N TYR A 40 10.60 0.33 11.88
CA TYR A 40 10.46 -0.91 12.65
C TYR A 40 11.61 -1.89 12.37
N VAL A 41 12.06 -2.00 11.12
CA VAL A 41 13.25 -2.79 10.78
C VAL A 41 14.49 -2.26 11.50
N LEU A 42 14.68 -0.94 11.55
CA LEU A 42 15.80 -0.33 12.31
C LEU A 42 15.68 -0.60 13.82
N PHE A 43 14.46 -0.59 14.36
CA PHE A 43 14.20 -0.98 15.75
C PHE A 43 14.60 -2.43 16.01
N ALA A 44 14.22 -3.34 15.15
CA ALA A 44 14.58 -4.76 15.25
C ALA A 44 16.11 -4.99 15.19
N LEU A 45 16.84 -4.10 14.49
CA LEU A 45 18.31 -4.09 14.44
C LEU A 45 18.96 -3.33 15.61
N HIS A 46 18.20 -2.86 16.59
CA HIS A 46 18.66 -2.06 17.72
C HIS A 46 19.32 -0.73 17.34
N LEU A 47 19.00 -0.18 16.17
CA LEU A 47 19.54 1.11 15.69
C LEU A 47 18.70 2.31 16.13
N VAL A 48 17.45 2.09 16.47
CA VAL A 48 16.50 3.11 16.95
C VAL A 48 15.67 2.55 18.12
N THR A 49 14.94 3.44 18.82
CA THR A 49 14.09 3.05 19.94
C THR A 49 12.61 3.37 19.65
N ILE A 50 11.71 2.54 20.16
CA ILE A 50 10.28 2.79 20.23
C ILE A 50 9.92 3.09 21.69
N GLY A 51 9.30 4.23 21.96
CA GLY A 51 8.93 4.61 23.32
C GLY A 51 8.39 6.04 23.41
N PRO A 52 7.90 6.44 24.59
CA PRO A 52 7.23 7.74 24.79
C PRO A 52 8.18 8.96 24.73
N GLN A 53 9.49 8.75 24.65
CA GLN A 53 10.52 9.77 24.55
C GLN A 53 11.45 9.52 23.35
N ALA A 54 11.01 8.70 22.41
CA ALA A 54 11.72 8.45 21.17
C ALA A 54 11.56 9.65 20.21
N ASN A 55 12.16 9.55 19.02
CA ASN A 55 11.84 10.50 17.97
C ASN A 55 10.37 10.34 17.51
N PRO A 56 9.82 11.28 16.71
CA PRO A 56 8.39 11.26 16.34
C PRO A 56 7.90 9.94 15.75
N LEU A 57 8.71 9.23 14.96
CA LEU A 57 8.33 7.92 14.42
C LEU A 57 8.30 6.83 15.50
N GLY A 58 9.24 6.85 16.43
CA GLY A 58 9.27 5.94 17.58
C GLY A 58 8.11 6.18 18.54
N GLU A 59 7.67 7.43 18.72
CA GLU A 59 6.46 7.76 19.48
C GLU A 59 5.19 7.28 18.77
N VAL A 60 5.07 7.46 17.45
CA VAL A 60 3.93 6.95 16.67
C VAL A 60 3.83 5.43 16.80
N TRP A 61 4.95 4.71 16.66
CA TRP A 61 4.97 3.26 16.85
C TRP A 61 4.58 2.86 18.27
N TYR A 62 5.08 3.56 19.29
CA TYR A 62 4.74 3.32 20.69
C TYR A 62 3.22 3.44 20.93
N TRP A 63 2.61 4.51 20.40
CA TRP A 63 1.17 4.71 20.49
C TRP A 63 0.38 3.64 19.73
N TYR A 64 0.83 3.23 18.54
CA TYR A 64 0.20 2.17 17.78
C TYR A 64 0.24 0.83 18.52
N ILE A 65 1.37 0.46 19.10
CA ILE A 65 1.52 -0.76 19.92
C ILE A 65 0.57 -0.76 21.12
N LEU A 66 0.45 0.37 21.81
CA LEU A 66 -0.41 0.49 22.99
C LEU A 66 -1.91 0.52 22.65
N SER A 67 -2.28 1.17 21.54
CA SER A 67 -3.67 1.46 21.21
C SER A 67 -4.25 0.63 20.08
N GLY A 68 -3.42 -0.04 19.29
CA GLY A 68 -3.86 -0.79 18.12
C GLY A 68 -3.52 -2.28 18.21
N ASP A 69 -2.25 -2.59 18.00
CA ASP A 69 -1.77 -3.97 17.90
C ASP A 69 -0.46 -4.14 18.67
N ASN A 70 -0.48 -4.89 19.75
CA ASN A 70 0.69 -5.12 20.59
C ASN A 70 1.62 -6.23 20.07
N SER A 71 1.30 -6.89 18.97
CA SER A 71 2.18 -7.88 18.33
C SER A 71 3.54 -7.30 17.94
N TYR A 72 3.58 -6.00 17.66
CA TYR A 72 4.81 -5.26 17.35
C TYR A 72 5.68 -4.93 18.58
N GLN A 73 5.24 -5.26 19.79
CA GLN A 73 6.02 -5.03 21.02
C GLN A 73 7.27 -5.92 21.08
N HIS A 74 7.17 -7.11 20.53
CA HIS A 74 8.28 -8.06 20.46
C HIS A 74 8.66 -8.30 19.01
N VAL A 75 9.97 -8.37 18.74
CA VAL A 75 10.46 -8.64 17.38
C VAL A 75 10.24 -10.12 17.08
N ASP A 76 9.08 -10.42 16.49
CA ASP A 76 8.77 -11.74 15.95
C ASP A 76 9.32 -11.85 14.52
N PRO A 77 9.93 -12.98 14.12
CA PRO A 77 10.46 -13.17 12.77
C PRO A 77 9.42 -12.99 11.67
N GLY A 78 8.16 -13.39 11.90
CA GLY A 78 7.09 -13.22 10.91
C GLY A 78 6.72 -11.75 10.72
N ILE A 79 6.58 -11.00 11.81
CA ILE A 79 6.29 -9.56 11.79
C ILE A 79 7.45 -8.79 11.14
N LEU A 80 8.69 -9.16 11.49
CA LEU A 80 9.88 -8.54 10.88
C LEU A 80 9.95 -8.82 9.37
N ALA A 81 9.64 -10.02 8.93
CA ALA A 81 9.58 -10.36 7.51
C ALA A 81 8.52 -9.51 6.78
N GLY A 82 7.32 -9.35 7.36
CA GLY A 82 6.28 -8.47 6.86
C GLY A 82 6.72 -7.01 6.78
N ALA A 83 7.39 -6.51 7.82
CA ALA A 83 7.92 -5.14 7.83
C ALA A 83 8.99 -4.91 6.74
N ILE A 84 9.85 -5.89 6.48
CA ILE A 84 10.83 -5.85 5.38
C ILE A 84 10.10 -5.85 4.03
N GLU A 85 9.11 -6.73 3.84
CA GLU A 85 8.30 -6.77 2.62
C GLU A 85 7.60 -5.43 2.38
N ASP A 86 6.97 -4.88 3.39
CA ASP A 86 6.28 -3.59 3.32
C ASP A 86 7.23 -2.44 2.97
N ALA A 87 8.37 -2.36 3.65
CA ALA A 87 9.32 -1.27 3.45
C ALA A 87 10.00 -1.31 2.07
N PHE A 88 10.42 -2.49 1.62
CA PHE A 88 11.31 -2.62 0.46
C PHE A 88 10.62 -3.13 -0.81
N LEU A 89 9.42 -3.69 -0.70
CA LEU A 89 8.68 -4.21 -1.84
C LEU A 89 7.34 -3.50 -2.03
N LEU A 90 6.44 -3.56 -1.05
CA LEU A 90 5.10 -2.98 -1.19
C LEU A 90 5.12 -1.46 -1.24
N GLY A 91 5.93 -0.78 -0.42
CA GLY A 91 6.09 0.67 -0.48
C GLY A 91 6.52 1.17 -1.87
N PRO A 92 7.61 0.66 -2.46
CA PRO A 92 7.98 0.94 -3.85
C PRO A 92 6.92 0.59 -4.89
N LEU A 93 6.18 -0.51 -4.73
CA LEU A 93 5.09 -0.89 -5.64
C LEU A 93 3.91 0.06 -5.55
N TYR A 94 3.52 0.51 -4.36
CA TYR A 94 2.54 1.58 -4.18
C TYR A 94 2.97 2.85 -4.91
N PHE A 95 4.22 3.26 -4.71
CA PHE A 95 4.75 4.46 -5.34
C PHE A 95 4.74 4.35 -6.88
N ALA A 96 5.24 3.25 -7.43
CA ALA A 96 5.23 2.99 -8.87
C ALA A 96 3.80 3.00 -9.42
N THR A 97 2.86 2.33 -8.74
CA THR A 97 1.44 2.33 -9.13
C THR A 97 0.87 3.74 -9.14
N GLY A 98 1.15 4.54 -8.11
CA GLY A 98 0.75 5.94 -8.02
C GLY A 98 1.27 6.77 -9.19
N VAL A 99 2.55 6.66 -9.52
CA VAL A 99 3.18 7.34 -10.67
C VAL A 99 2.51 6.93 -11.98
N GLY A 100 2.31 5.63 -12.20
CA GLY A 100 1.69 5.13 -13.43
C GLY A 100 0.24 5.57 -13.61
N LEU A 101 -0.56 5.54 -12.54
CA LEU A 101 -1.93 6.06 -12.52
C LEU A 101 -1.95 7.58 -12.74
N TRP A 102 -1.05 8.31 -12.06
CA TRP A 102 -0.92 9.76 -12.20
C TRP A 102 -0.57 10.19 -13.60
N GLN A 103 0.34 9.48 -14.26
CA GLN A 103 0.77 9.77 -15.61
C GLN A 103 -0.14 9.16 -16.69
N GLY A 104 -1.08 8.28 -16.36
CA GLY A 104 -1.93 7.57 -17.30
C GLY A 104 -1.14 6.61 -18.21
N ARG A 105 -0.09 5.98 -17.69
CA ARG A 105 0.80 5.08 -18.44
C ARG A 105 0.22 3.67 -18.54
N ARG A 106 0.33 3.05 -19.72
CA ARG A 106 -0.18 1.67 -19.94
C ARG A 106 0.54 0.63 -19.06
N TRP A 107 1.80 0.85 -18.73
CA TRP A 107 2.56 -0.07 -17.87
C TRP A 107 2.00 -0.18 -16.45
N VAL A 108 1.17 0.78 -15.99
CA VAL A 108 0.55 0.70 -14.68
C VAL A 108 -0.43 -0.48 -14.58
N TYR A 109 -0.95 -0.96 -15.70
CA TYR A 109 -1.89 -2.07 -15.67
C TYR A 109 -1.28 -3.35 -15.08
N PRO A 110 -0.19 -3.94 -15.63
CA PRO A 110 0.42 -5.11 -15.01
C PRO A 110 0.98 -4.81 -13.62
N VAL A 111 1.64 -3.68 -13.42
CA VAL A 111 2.20 -3.30 -12.10
C VAL A 111 1.10 -3.17 -11.05
N GLY A 112 0.02 -2.45 -11.36
CA GLY A 112 -1.10 -2.28 -10.45
C GLY A 112 -1.86 -3.58 -10.14
N LEU A 113 -1.96 -4.51 -11.10
CA LEU A 113 -2.53 -5.84 -10.83
C LEU A 113 -1.67 -6.63 -9.86
N ILE A 114 -0.34 -6.63 -10.06
CA ILE A 114 0.60 -7.29 -9.15
C ILE A 114 0.52 -6.64 -7.77
N THR A 115 0.61 -5.31 -7.71
CA THR A 115 0.51 -4.55 -6.46
C THR A 115 -0.79 -4.87 -5.72
N GLY A 116 -1.93 -4.77 -6.40
CA GLY A 116 -3.24 -5.04 -5.79
C GLY A 116 -3.37 -6.49 -5.29
N ALA A 117 -2.88 -7.46 -6.07
CA ALA A 117 -2.94 -8.86 -5.67
C ALA A 117 -2.03 -9.16 -4.45
N MET A 118 -0.81 -8.62 -4.43
CA MET A 118 0.13 -8.80 -3.31
C MET A 118 -0.41 -8.18 -2.03
N ILE A 119 -0.90 -6.94 -2.09
CA ILE A 119 -1.46 -6.26 -0.91
C ILE A 119 -2.69 -7.00 -0.40
N PHE A 120 -3.58 -7.41 -1.31
CA PHE A 120 -4.77 -8.16 -0.93
C PHE A 120 -4.41 -9.47 -0.23
N TYR A 121 -3.42 -10.18 -0.76
CA TYR A 121 -2.92 -11.40 -0.13
C TYR A 121 -2.29 -11.13 1.25
N ALA A 122 -1.42 -10.12 1.35
CA ALA A 122 -0.75 -9.76 2.60
C ALA A 122 -1.75 -9.37 3.70
N ILE A 123 -2.72 -8.50 3.38
CA ILE A 123 -3.70 -8.03 4.38
C ILE A 123 -4.67 -9.13 4.81
N ILE A 124 -5.08 -10.02 3.90
CA ILE A 124 -5.89 -11.18 4.26
C ILE A 124 -5.10 -12.13 5.15
N GLY A 125 -3.83 -12.39 4.81
CA GLY A 125 -2.94 -13.21 5.65
C GLY A 125 -2.76 -12.63 7.05
N PHE A 126 -2.58 -11.31 7.15
CA PHE A 126 -2.49 -10.60 8.42
C PHE A 126 -3.77 -10.77 9.27
N PHE A 127 -4.95 -10.49 8.70
CA PHE A 127 -6.22 -10.66 9.42
C PHE A 127 -6.50 -12.11 9.83
N LEU A 128 -6.20 -13.07 8.96
CA LEU A 128 -6.37 -14.48 9.33
C LEU A 128 -5.41 -14.88 10.46
N GLY A 129 -4.17 -14.39 10.44
CA GLY A 129 -3.21 -14.58 11.52
C GLY A 129 -3.76 -14.10 12.86
N ASP A 130 -4.28 -12.88 12.91
CA ASP A 130 -4.88 -12.31 14.13
C ASP A 130 -6.13 -13.05 14.57
N ILE A 131 -7.00 -13.45 13.65
CA ILE A 131 -8.21 -14.22 13.96
C ILE A 131 -7.83 -15.58 14.56
N PHE A 132 -6.87 -16.30 13.97
CA PHE A 132 -6.40 -17.58 14.49
C PHE A 132 -5.64 -17.45 15.82
N ALA A 133 -4.99 -16.30 16.05
CA ALA A 133 -4.42 -15.97 17.36
C ALA A 133 -5.48 -15.55 18.39
N GLY A 134 -6.78 -15.55 18.04
CA GLY A 134 -7.89 -15.15 18.90
C GLY A 134 -7.97 -13.67 19.18
N LEU A 135 -7.41 -12.83 18.28
CA LEU A 135 -7.31 -11.37 18.42
C LEU A 135 -6.62 -10.91 19.71
N ASN A 136 -5.77 -11.74 20.27
CA ASN A 136 -5.10 -11.48 21.57
C ASN A 136 -4.13 -10.29 21.50
N THR A 137 -3.68 -9.91 20.31
CA THR A 137 -2.77 -8.78 20.08
C THR A 137 -3.53 -7.47 19.92
N VAL A 138 -4.82 -7.51 19.59
CA VAL A 138 -5.64 -6.32 19.35
C VAL A 138 -6.00 -5.64 20.68
N THR A 139 -5.40 -4.50 20.95
CA THR A 139 -5.59 -3.75 22.18
C THR A 139 -6.89 -2.92 22.12
N ASN A 140 -7.14 -2.27 20.98
CA ASN A 140 -8.33 -1.47 20.73
C ASN A 140 -8.84 -1.72 19.30
N GLY A 141 -10.03 -2.31 19.20
CA GLY A 141 -10.61 -2.66 17.91
C GLY A 141 -10.83 -1.46 16.98
N VAL A 142 -11.18 -0.28 17.50
CA VAL A 142 -11.36 0.91 16.67
C VAL A 142 -10.04 1.36 16.05
N SER A 143 -8.98 1.47 16.84
CA SER A 143 -7.64 1.86 16.36
C SER A 143 -7.09 0.83 15.40
N TYR A 144 -7.26 -0.46 15.70
CA TYR A 144 -6.84 -1.56 14.86
C TYR A 144 -7.51 -1.49 13.47
N TRP A 145 -8.84 -1.39 13.42
CA TRP A 145 -9.56 -1.32 12.16
C TRP A 145 -9.30 -0.03 11.40
N ALA A 146 -9.20 1.11 12.10
CA ALA A 146 -8.89 2.39 11.46
C ALA A 146 -7.52 2.38 10.77
N SER A 147 -6.54 1.68 11.35
CA SER A 147 -5.20 1.56 10.78
C SER A 147 -5.13 0.58 9.61
N ASN A 148 -5.88 -0.53 9.67
CA ASN A 148 -5.73 -1.63 8.72
C ASN A 148 -6.78 -1.62 7.58
N LEU A 149 -7.98 -1.07 7.81
CA LEU A 149 -9.04 -1.01 6.79
C LEU A 149 -8.62 -0.30 5.49
N PRO A 150 -7.84 0.79 5.51
CA PRO A 150 -7.33 1.42 4.28
C PRO A 150 -6.55 0.44 3.39
N TYR A 151 -5.77 -0.45 3.97
CA TYR A 151 -4.99 -1.45 3.24
C TYR A 151 -5.86 -2.55 2.63
N LEU A 152 -7.04 -2.83 3.19
CA LEU A 152 -8.01 -3.76 2.61
C LEU A 152 -8.82 -3.10 1.47
N ILE A 153 -9.26 -1.87 1.67
CA ILE A 153 -10.10 -1.15 0.69
C ILE A 153 -9.31 -0.82 -0.59
N TYR A 154 -8.07 -0.38 -0.44
CA TYR A 154 -7.26 0.05 -1.57
C TYR A 154 -7.08 -1.01 -2.66
N PRO A 155 -6.62 -2.25 -2.38
CA PRO A 155 -6.42 -3.24 -3.43
C PRO A 155 -7.73 -3.62 -4.13
N ILE A 156 -8.85 -3.65 -3.42
CA ILE A 156 -10.17 -3.93 -4.00
C ILE A 156 -10.53 -2.84 -5.04
N LEU A 157 -10.39 -1.57 -4.65
CA LEU A 157 -10.67 -0.45 -5.55
C LEU A 157 -9.70 -0.40 -6.74
N LEU A 158 -8.41 -0.66 -6.50
CA LEU A 158 -7.39 -0.68 -7.54
C LEU A 158 -7.68 -1.78 -8.56
N LEU A 159 -7.87 -3.01 -8.10
CA LEU A 159 -8.15 -4.16 -8.98
C LEU A 159 -9.45 -3.96 -9.77
N ALA A 160 -10.52 -3.53 -9.10
CA ALA A 160 -11.79 -3.25 -9.77
C ALA A 160 -11.64 -2.17 -10.86
N THR A 161 -10.92 -1.08 -10.55
CA THR A 161 -10.71 0.03 -11.50
C THR A 161 -9.88 -0.41 -12.70
N LEU A 162 -8.81 -1.18 -12.49
CA LEU A 162 -7.95 -1.66 -13.57
C LEU A 162 -8.67 -2.69 -14.45
N LEU A 163 -9.40 -3.64 -13.85
CA LEU A 163 -10.15 -4.65 -14.59
C LEU A 163 -11.29 -4.06 -15.43
N MET A 164 -12.04 -3.10 -14.87
CA MET A 164 -13.07 -2.37 -15.62
C MET A 164 -12.47 -1.49 -16.73
N GLY A 165 -11.32 -0.85 -16.46
CA GLY A 165 -10.62 -0.02 -17.43
C GLY A 165 -10.09 -0.80 -18.65
N ARG A 166 -9.75 -2.08 -18.47
CA ARG A 166 -9.30 -2.95 -19.56
C ARG A 166 -10.35 -3.10 -20.66
N GLN A 167 -11.62 -3.23 -20.29
CA GLN A 167 -12.71 -3.38 -21.25
C GLN A 167 -12.86 -2.13 -22.14
N GLN A 168 -12.64 -0.94 -21.58
CA GLN A 168 -12.71 0.31 -22.35
C GLN A 168 -11.50 0.51 -23.27
N LEU A 169 -10.33 -0.03 -22.93
CA LEU A 169 -9.14 0.01 -23.77
C LEU A 169 -9.20 -1.02 -24.90
N SER A 170 -9.81 -2.18 -24.68
CA SER A 170 -10.00 -3.24 -25.67
C SER A 170 -11.10 -2.90 -26.70
N ALA A 171 -12.11 -2.11 -26.31
CA ALA A 171 -13.20 -1.70 -27.20
C ALA A 171 -12.79 -0.56 -28.18
N LYS A 172 -11.58 -0.01 -28.06
CA LYS A 172 -11.06 1.07 -28.91
C LYS A 172 -9.89 0.65 -29.81
N GLY A 173 -9.56 -0.60 -29.83
CA GLY A 173 -8.59 -1.24 -30.74
C GLY A 173 -9.29 -2.13 -31.75
#